data_1cb0e27248ea66a4e9c2af5eab776cfb
#
_entry.id   1cb0e27248ea66a4e9c2af5eab776cfb
#
_cell.length_a   1.000
_cell.length_b   1.000
_cell.length_c   1.000
_cell.angle_alpha   90.00
_cell.angle_beta   90.00
_cell.angle_gamma   90.00
#
_symmetry.space_group_name_H-M   'P 1'
#
loop_
_entity.id
_entity.type
_entity.pdbx_description
1 polymer ?
#
loop_
_entity_poly.entity_id
_entity_poly.type
_entity_poly.pdbx_seq_one_letter_code
_entity_poly.pdbx_strand_id
1 'polypeptide(L)'
;MTSKTKYLIKPRSYMKELFYRRQFVIVITLVSLLIIYPVWLLLMISSSSRMYNEDYMYIMRHIVFMLLRGTLPVTAAVTLAVFIAVQGFSYIFDVRKVDFYESQPVTRKKRFFKIFNNGLLIFFACFSVSIILGVLTVLFSGRMTPAVFWAIIYSFFKISFIFIAAY
;
A
#
# COMPACT_ATOMS: atom_id res chain seq x y z
N MET A 1 -23.32 42.75 19.19
CA MET A 1 -23.21 41.39 19.79
C MET A 1 -23.11 40.36 18.69
N THR A 2 -21.91 39.99 18.32
CA THR A 2 -21.66 39.01 17.24
C THR A 2 -21.34 37.66 17.89
N SER A 3 -22.34 36.78 17.85
CA SER A 3 -22.19 35.40 18.29
C SER A 3 -21.19 34.65 17.36
N LYS A 4 -19.95 34.51 17.83
CA LYS A 4 -18.97 33.61 17.24
C LYS A 4 -19.37 32.17 17.58
N THR A 5 -20.26 31.57 16.83
CA THR A 5 -20.47 30.12 16.85
C THR A 5 -19.20 29.44 16.38
N LYS A 6 -18.39 29.03 17.32
CA LYS A 6 -17.18 28.24 17.15
C LYS A 6 -17.63 26.82 16.74
N TYR A 7 -17.79 26.58 15.45
CA TYR A 7 -17.95 25.23 14.94
C TYR A 7 -16.65 24.44 15.18
N LEU A 8 -16.51 23.93 16.38
CA LEU A 8 -15.53 22.93 16.73
C LEU A 8 -15.93 21.63 16.01
N ILE A 9 -15.53 21.50 14.74
CA ILE A 9 -15.60 20.21 14.04
C ILE A 9 -14.70 19.26 14.82
N LYS A 10 -15.32 18.34 15.54
CA LYS A 10 -14.61 17.31 16.31
C LYS A 10 -13.61 16.60 15.37
N PRO A 11 -12.30 16.52 15.69
CA PRO A 11 -11.28 15.93 14.83
C PRO A 11 -11.58 14.49 14.43
N ARG A 12 -12.41 13.79 15.19
CA ARG A 12 -12.86 12.41 14.94
C ARG A 12 -13.83 12.28 13.75
N SER A 13 -14.57 13.33 13.42
CA SER A 13 -15.50 13.39 12.29
C SER A 13 -14.76 13.53 10.96
N TYR A 14 -13.66 14.30 10.96
CA TYR A 14 -12.87 14.56 9.75
C TYR A 14 -12.13 13.31 9.22
N MET A 15 -11.60 12.47 10.11
CA MET A 15 -10.96 11.22 9.70
C MET A 15 -11.96 10.24 9.09
N LYS A 16 -13.18 10.14 9.64
CA LYS A 16 -14.23 9.32 9.06
C LYS A 16 -14.62 9.79 7.67
N GLU A 17 -14.78 11.10 7.48
CA GLU A 17 -15.16 11.69 6.19
C GLU A 17 -14.08 11.49 5.12
N LEU A 18 -12.79 11.61 5.49
CA LEU A 18 -11.68 11.29 4.60
C LEU A 18 -11.66 9.80 4.21
N PHE A 19 -11.96 8.90 5.14
CA PHE A 19 -12.07 7.47 4.87
C PHE A 19 -13.22 7.18 3.90
N TYR A 20 -14.40 7.74 4.11
CA TYR A 20 -15.56 7.55 3.22
C TYR A 20 -15.30 8.08 1.81
N ARG A 21 -14.68 9.22 1.67
CA ARG A 21 -14.33 9.79 0.35
C ARG A 21 -13.25 9.00 -0.40
N ARG A 22 -12.46 8.18 0.30
CA ARG A 22 -11.35 7.41 -0.26
C ARG A 22 -11.58 5.90 -0.26
N GLN A 23 -12.77 5.42 0.03
CA GLN A 23 -13.09 3.99 0.02
C GLN A 23 -12.68 3.32 -1.30
N PHE A 24 -12.93 3.97 -2.41
CA PHE A 24 -12.57 3.46 -3.74
C PHE A 24 -11.05 3.28 -3.89
N VAL A 25 -10.25 4.24 -3.42
CA VAL A 25 -8.77 4.14 -3.43
C VAL A 25 -8.29 3.00 -2.54
N ILE A 26 -8.88 2.86 -1.35
CA ILE A 26 -8.53 1.80 -0.40
C ILE A 26 -8.84 0.43 -1.01
N VAL A 27 -10.02 0.26 -1.60
CA VAL A 27 -10.43 -1.01 -2.22
C VAL A 27 -9.53 -1.36 -3.39
N ILE A 28 -9.25 -0.42 -4.31
CA ILE A 28 -8.35 -0.66 -5.44
C ILE A 28 -6.95 -1.01 -4.96
N THR A 29 -6.40 -0.27 -4.00
CA THR A 29 -5.07 -0.52 -3.47
C THR A 29 -5.00 -1.90 -2.80
N LEU A 30 -6.00 -2.25 -2.01
CA LEU A 30 -6.06 -3.53 -1.33
C LEU A 30 -6.18 -4.68 -2.32
N VAL A 31 -7.10 -4.60 -3.28
CA VAL A 31 -7.29 -5.65 -4.30
C VAL A 31 -6.02 -5.81 -5.15
N SER A 32 -5.42 -4.71 -5.59
CA SER A 32 -4.18 -4.76 -6.38
C SER A 32 -3.04 -5.43 -5.61
N LEU A 33 -2.85 -5.07 -4.34
CA LEU A 33 -1.80 -5.67 -3.49
C LEU A 33 -2.09 -7.14 -3.15
N LEU A 34 -3.36 -7.52 -2.98
CA LEU A 34 -3.75 -8.92 -2.75
C LEU A 34 -3.48 -9.80 -3.99
N ILE A 35 -3.75 -9.28 -5.17
CA ILE A 35 -3.46 -10.02 -6.41
C ILE A 35 -1.95 -10.12 -6.63
N ILE A 36 -1.23 -9.03 -6.45
CA ILE A 36 0.19 -8.95 -6.80
C ILE A 36 1.06 -9.72 -5.81
N TYR A 37 0.78 -9.70 -4.52
CA TYR A 37 1.68 -10.29 -3.54
C TYR A 37 1.31 -11.74 -3.18
N PRO A 38 0.16 -12.07 -2.58
CA PRO A 38 -0.14 -13.46 -2.19
C PRO A 38 -0.47 -14.37 -3.39
N VAL A 39 -1.19 -13.87 -4.41
CA VAL A 39 -1.50 -14.68 -5.59
C VAL A 39 -0.25 -14.95 -6.43
N TRP A 40 0.61 -13.93 -6.60
CA TRP A 40 1.88 -14.11 -7.27
C TRP A 40 2.80 -15.12 -6.54
N LEU A 41 2.86 -15.08 -5.20
CA LEU A 41 3.58 -16.09 -4.41
C LEU A 41 3.02 -17.49 -4.61
N LEU A 42 1.69 -17.65 -4.60
CA LEU A 42 1.04 -18.94 -4.88
C LEU A 42 1.41 -19.49 -6.25
N LEU A 43 1.34 -18.65 -7.27
CA LEU A 43 1.71 -19.04 -8.63
C LEU A 43 3.19 -19.42 -8.73
N MET A 44 4.07 -18.71 -8.06
CA MET A 44 5.50 -19.03 -7.99
C MET A 44 5.76 -20.35 -7.31
N ILE A 45 5.12 -20.62 -6.18
CA ILE A 45 5.25 -21.89 -5.47
C ILE A 45 4.74 -23.04 -6.34
N SER A 46 3.60 -22.86 -6.99
CA SER A 46 3.00 -23.89 -7.87
C SER A 46 3.83 -24.16 -9.11
N SER A 47 4.32 -23.12 -9.78
CA SER A 47 5.15 -23.28 -11.00
C SER A 47 6.52 -23.88 -10.69
N SER A 48 7.15 -23.46 -9.60
CA SER A 48 8.44 -24.00 -9.18
C SER A 48 8.36 -25.50 -8.83
N SER A 49 7.26 -25.94 -8.21
CA SER A 49 7.03 -27.35 -7.89
C SER A 49 6.97 -28.22 -9.14
N ARG A 50 6.38 -27.70 -10.22
CA ARG A 50 6.29 -28.44 -11.51
C ARG A 50 7.61 -28.50 -12.27
N MET A 51 8.42 -27.41 -12.21
CA MET A 51 9.68 -27.33 -12.96
C MET A 51 10.82 -28.16 -12.35
N TYR A 52 10.88 -28.25 -11.05
CA TYR A 52 12.05 -28.81 -10.35
C TYR A 52 11.80 -30.20 -9.75
N ASN A 53 10.83 -30.98 -10.26
CA ASN A 53 10.53 -32.34 -9.80
C ASN A 53 10.54 -32.47 -8.26
N GLU A 54 9.96 -31.50 -7.58
CA GLU A 54 9.87 -31.44 -6.11
C GLU A 54 11.22 -31.30 -5.37
N ASP A 55 12.32 -30.97 -6.04
CA ASP A 55 13.57 -30.69 -5.35
C ASP A 55 13.43 -29.42 -4.48
N TYR A 56 13.26 -29.66 -3.19
CA TYR A 56 12.95 -28.66 -2.18
C TYR A 56 13.95 -27.50 -2.15
N MET A 57 15.23 -27.79 -2.30
CA MET A 57 16.32 -26.80 -2.22
C MET A 57 16.28 -25.80 -3.39
N TYR A 58 16.01 -26.30 -4.60
CA TYR A 58 15.89 -25.42 -5.78
C TYR A 58 14.66 -24.54 -5.73
N ILE A 59 13.54 -25.08 -5.28
CA ILE A 59 12.29 -24.33 -5.11
C ILE A 59 12.50 -23.17 -4.11
N MET A 60 13.13 -23.47 -2.96
CA MET A 60 13.40 -22.44 -1.94
C MET A 60 14.33 -21.34 -2.45
N ARG A 61 15.40 -21.72 -3.11
CA ARG A 61 16.34 -20.75 -3.69
C ARG A 61 15.66 -19.87 -4.73
N HIS A 62 14.79 -20.44 -5.56
CA HIS A 62 14.03 -19.70 -6.56
C HIS A 62 13.05 -18.72 -5.94
N ILE A 63 12.31 -19.11 -4.91
CA ILE A 63 11.38 -18.22 -4.17
C ILE A 63 12.14 -17.05 -3.55
N VAL A 64 13.26 -17.31 -2.87
CA VAL A 64 14.10 -16.27 -2.27
C VAL A 64 14.63 -15.31 -3.34
N PHE A 65 15.13 -15.84 -4.44
CA PHE A 65 15.63 -15.03 -5.56
C PHE A 65 14.55 -14.11 -6.14
N MET A 66 13.35 -14.63 -6.33
CA MET A 66 12.23 -13.85 -6.87
C MET A 66 11.72 -12.80 -5.89
N LEU A 67 11.70 -13.09 -4.58
CA LEU A 67 11.37 -12.09 -3.55
C LEU A 67 12.39 -10.94 -3.51
N LEU A 68 13.67 -11.25 -3.66
CA LEU A 68 14.74 -10.26 -3.61
C LEU A 68 14.82 -9.43 -4.91
N ARG A 69 14.69 -10.07 -6.07
CA ARG A 69 14.88 -9.44 -7.39
C ARG A 69 13.61 -9.18 -8.18
N GLY A 70 12.47 -9.67 -7.74
CA GLY A 70 11.20 -9.55 -8.46
C GLY A 70 10.88 -8.09 -8.84
N THR A 71 10.69 -7.84 -10.12
CA THR A 71 10.34 -6.52 -10.66
C THR A 71 8.85 -6.22 -10.50
N LEU A 72 7.99 -7.23 -10.56
CA LEU A 72 6.54 -7.11 -10.47
C LEU A 72 6.06 -6.38 -9.21
N PRO A 73 6.47 -6.73 -7.98
CA PRO A 73 6.06 -5.99 -6.79
C PRO A 73 6.57 -4.55 -6.77
N VAL A 74 7.73 -4.30 -7.37
CA VAL A 74 8.34 -2.96 -7.46
C VAL A 74 7.54 -2.06 -8.40
N THR A 75 7.25 -2.53 -9.61
CA THR A 75 6.46 -1.77 -10.59
C THR A 75 5.06 -1.48 -10.07
N ALA A 76 4.44 -2.45 -9.40
CA ALA A 76 3.15 -2.26 -8.75
C ALA A 76 3.20 -1.19 -7.64
N ALA A 77 4.23 -1.19 -6.80
CA ALA A 77 4.39 -0.18 -5.75
C ALA A 77 4.52 1.24 -6.33
N VAL A 78 5.31 1.40 -7.40
CA VAL A 78 5.45 2.69 -8.11
C VAL A 78 4.12 3.14 -8.72
N THR A 79 3.42 2.25 -9.41
CA THR A 79 2.12 2.55 -10.02
C THR A 79 1.10 2.96 -8.97
N LEU A 80 1.03 2.24 -7.86
CA LEU A 80 0.13 2.56 -6.74
C LEU A 80 0.51 3.88 -6.06
N ALA A 81 1.82 4.18 -5.92
CA ALA A 81 2.27 5.45 -5.37
C ALA A 81 1.76 6.62 -6.21
N VAL A 82 1.97 6.57 -7.53
CA VAL A 82 1.47 7.58 -8.46
C VAL A 82 -0.06 7.68 -8.41
N PHE A 83 -0.76 6.56 -8.42
CA PHE A 83 -2.22 6.54 -8.35
C PHE A 83 -2.74 7.19 -7.06
N ILE A 84 -2.20 6.84 -5.91
CA ILE A 84 -2.59 7.39 -4.60
C ILE A 84 -2.24 8.89 -4.53
N ALA A 85 -1.09 9.30 -5.08
CA ALA A 85 -0.68 10.70 -5.15
C ALA A 85 -1.65 11.52 -6.00
N VAL A 86 -1.94 11.09 -7.23
CA VAL A 86 -2.87 11.77 -8.13
C VAL A 86 -4.25 11.90 -7.50
N GLN A 87 -4.76 10.83 -6.91
CA GLN A 87 -6.05 10.85 -6.20
C GLN A 87 -6.01 11.74 -4.94
N GLY A 88 -4.89 11.75 -4.23
CA GLY A 88 -4.69 12.58 -3.05
C GLY A 88 -4.74 14.07 -3.35
N PHE A 89 -4.11 14.46 -4.44
CA PHE A 89 -3.97 15.86 -4.87
C PHE A 89 -4.95 16.27 -5.97
N SER A 90 -5.91 15.41 -6.34
CA SER A 90 -6.91 15.68 -7.39
C SER A 90 -7.74 16.96 -7.17
N TYR A 91 -7.84 17.44 -5.94
CA TYR A 91 -8.54 18.71 -5.64
C TYR A 91 -7.87 19.92 -6.28
N ILE A 92 -6.56 19.86 -6.61
CA ILE A 92 -5.82 20.97 -7.24
C ILE A 92 -6.31 21.22 -8.67
N PHE A 93 -6.86 20.19 -9.31
CA PHE A 93 -7.35 20.26 -10.70
C PHE A 93 -8.82 20.71 -10.80
N ASP A 94 -9.51 20.94 -9.68
CA ASP A 94 -10.89 21.37 -9.65
C ASP A 94 -10.99 22.74 -8.95
N VAL A 95 -11.24 23.78 -9.72
CA VAL A 95 -11.26 25.17 -9.24
C VAL A 95 -12.23 25.34 -8.07
N ARG A 96 -13.43 24.73 -8.13
CA ARG A 96 -14.42 24.81 -7.03
C ARG A 96 -13.91 24.20 -5.73
N LYS A 97 -13.14 23.13 -5.83
CA LYS A 97 -12.54 22.49 -4.66
C LYS A 97 -11.36 23.31 -4.13
N VAL A 98 -10.57 23.92 -5.02
CA VAL A 98 -9.46 24.80 -4.62
C VAL A 98 -10.02 25.98 -3.79
N ASP A 99 -11.03 26.67 -4.27
CA ASP A 99 -11.66 27.80 -3.57
C ASP A 99 -12.21 27.40 -2.20
N PHE A 100 -12.89 26.24 -2.14
CA PHE A 100 -13.38 25.69 -0.88
C PHE A 100 -12.24 25.38 0.10
N TYR A 101 -11.14 24.79 -0.39
CA TYR A 101 -10.01 24.44 0.45
C TYR A 101 -9.19 25.66 0.86
N GLU A 102 -9.09 26.69 0.04
CA GLU A 102 -8.39 27.95 0.37
C GLU A 102 -9.16 28.81 1.38
N SER A 103 -10.49 28.73 1.39
CA SER A 103 -11.33 29.40 2.40
C SER A 103 -11.20 28.82 3.82
N GLN A 104 -10.62 27.61 3.97
CA GLN A 104 -10.42 27.01 5.28
C GLN A 104 -9.21 27.59 6.01
N PRO A 105 -9.28 27.83 7.34
CA PRO A 105 -8.20 28.40 8.14
C PRO A 105 -7.09 27.38 8.43
N VAL A 106 -6.62 26.66 7.40
CA VAL A 106 -5.57 25.64 7.51
C VAL A 106 -4.42 26.01 6.56
N THR A 107 -3.22 26.10 7.08
CA THR A 107 -2.03 26.42 6.28
C THR A 107 -1.80 25.37 5.19
N ARG A 108 -1.32 25.79 4.02
CA ARG A 108 -1.01 24.91 2.86
C ARG A 108 -0.11 23.76 3.27
N LYS A 109 0.92 24.00 4.10
CA LYS A 109 1.84 22.98 4.62
C LYS A 109 1.11 21.89 5.43
N LYS A 110 0.24 22.29 6.38
CA LYS A 110 -0.53 21.32 7.19
C LYS A 110 -1.47 20.47 6.33
N ARG A 111 -2.05 21.06 5.27
CA ARG A 111 -2.91 20.33 4.34
C ARG A 111 -2.13 19.32 3.54
N PHE A 112 -0.99 19.71 2.97
CA PHE A 112 -0.09 18.81 2.25
C PHE A 112 0.29 17.61 3.11
N PHE A 113 0.81 17.83 4.32
CA PHE A 113 1.20 16.74 5.21
C PHE A 113 0.03 15.83 5.61
N LYS A 114 -1.17 16.37 5.76
CA LYS A 114 -2.34 15.52 6.05
C LYS A 114 -2.68 14.59 4.88
N ILE A 115 -2.65 15.10 3.66
CA ILE A 115 -2.94 14.32 2.47
C ILE A 115 -1.85 13.27 2.27
N PHE A 116 -0.60 13.66 2.40
CA PHE A 116 0.56 12.80 2.30
C PHE A 116 0.52 11.66 3.32
N ASN A 117 0.40 11.98 4.61
CA ASN A 117 0.32 10.95 5.66
C ASN A 117 -0.88 10.02 5.48
N ASN A 118 -2.01 10.53 5.01
CA ASN A 118 -3.17 9.67 4.77
C ASN A 118 -2.95 8.70 3.62
N GLY A 119 -2.27 9.10 2.54
CA GLY A 119 -1.88 8.21 1.45
C GLY A 119 -0.90 7.13 1.91
N LEU A 120 0.12 7.51 2.69
CA LEU A 120 1.04 6.55 3.30
C LEU A 120 0.31 5.55 4.18
N LEU A 121 -0.60 6.01 5.04
CA LEU A 121 -1.35 5.16 5.96
C LEU A 121 -2.22 4.15 5.20
N ILE A 122 -2.89 4.57 4.12
CA ILE A 122 -3.69 3.69 3.26
C ILE A 122 -2.79 2.60 2.67
N PHE A 123 -1.65 2.98 2.08
CA PHE A 123 -0.74 2.02 1.49
C PHE A 123 -0.22 1.02 2.52
N PHE A 124 0.33 1.50 3.64
CA PHE A 124 0.90 0.62 4.66
C PHE A 124 -0.14 -0.31 5.29
N ALA A 125 -1.36 0.15 5.53
CA ALA A 125 -2.43 -0.70 6.04
C ALA A 125 -2.76 -1.83 5.05
N CYS A 126 -2.99 -1.52 3.78
CA CYS A 126 -3.29 -2.50 2.75
C CYS A 126 -2.10 -3.45 2.50
N PHE A 127 -0.88 -2.92 2.50
CA PHE A 127 0.33 -3.70 2.27
C PHE A 127 0.63 -4.66 3.43
N SER A 128 0.42 -4.24 4.68
CA SER A 128 0.56 -5.12 5.85
C SER A 128 -0.41 -6.31 5.78
N VAL A 129 -1.66 -6.07 5.39
CA VAL A 129 -2.64 -7.16 5.19
C VAL A 129 -2.15 -8.13 4.10
N SER A 130 -1.67 -7.62 2.98
CA SER A 130 -1.17 -8.44 1.87
C SER A 130 0.05 -9.28 2.26
N ILE A 131 0.96 -8.72 3.05
CA ILE A 131 2.13 -9.46 3.56
C ILE A 131 1.73 -10.55 4.53
N ILE A 132 0.81 -10.28 5.48
CA ILE A 132 0.32 -11.30 6.40
C ILE A 132 -0.27 -12.47 5.63
N LEU A 133 -1.09 -12.19 4.61
CA LEU A 133 -1.66 -13.24 3.75
C LEU A 133 -0.59 -13.96 2.94
N GLY A 134 0.44 -13.26 2.44
CA GLY A 134 1.59 -13.86 1.78
C GLY A 134 2.38 -14.81 2.69
N VAL A 135 2.62 -14.41 3.94
CA VAL A 135 3.26 -15.26 4.95
C VAL A 135 2.42 -16.51 5.24
N LEU A 136 1.11 -16.34 5.41
CA LEU A 136 0.20 -17.46 5.61
C LEU A 136 0.22 -18.43 4.43
N THR A 137 0.25 -17.93 3.20
CA THR A 137 0.36 -18.74 1.99
C THR A 137 1.60 -19.63 2.01
N VAL A 138 2.76 -19.06 2.38
CA VAL A 138 4.02 -19.81 2.47
C VAL A 138 3.98 -20.81 3.63
N LEU A 139 3.39 -20.44 4.76
CA LEU A 139 3.23 -21.35 5.91
C LEU A 139 2.36 -22.56 5.56
N PHE A 140 1.19 -22.34 4.93
CA PHE A 140 0.29 -23.42 4.54
C PHE A 140 0.88 -24.33 3.46
N SER A 141 1.80 -23.82 2.63
CA SER A 141 2.52 -24.64 1.67
C SER A 141 3.62 -25.52 2.30
N GLY A 142 3.87 -25.41 3.60
CA GLY A 142 4.93 -26.14 4.30
C GLY A 142 6.37 -25.72 3.92
N ARG A 143 6.52 -24.58 3.25
CA ARG A 143 7.79 -24.12 2.67
C ARG A 143 8.42 -22.94 3.40
N MET A 144 8.05 -22.73 4.66
CA MET A 144 8.60 -21.64 5.47
C MET A 144 9.97 -22.02 6.00
N THR A 145 11.01 -21.41 5.44
CA THR A 145 12.39 -21.51 5.93
C THR A 145 12.84 -20.16 6.49
N PRO A 146 13.87 -20.12 7.38
CA PRO A 146 14.43 -18.84 7.84
C PRO A 146 14.86 -17.91 6.70
N ALA A 147 15.38 -18.47 5.60
CA ALA A 147 15.78 -17.69 4.43
C ALA A 147 14.59 -17.01 3.74
N VAL A 148 13.47 -17.73 3.59
CA VAL A 148 12.23 -17.18 3.00
C VAL A 148 11.65 -16.11 3.92
N PHE A 149 11.65 -16.32 5.23
CA PHE A 149 11.20 -15.34 6.20
C PHE A 149 11.99 -14.02 6.09
N TRP A 150 13.32 -14.09 6.07
CA TRP A 150 14.17 -12.91 5.89
C TRP A 150 13.98 -12.23 4.54
N ALA A 151 13.77 -13.03 3.47
CA ALA A 151 13.48 -12.47 2.14
C ALA A 151 12.15 -11.71 2.10
N ILE A 152 11.11 -12.17 2.81
CA ILE A 152 9.83 -11.46 2.93
C ILE A 152 10.02 -10.14 3.69
N ILE A 153 10.74 -10.15 4.82
CA ILE A 153 11.03 -8.93 5.59
C ILE A 153 11.81 -7.92 4.74
N TYR A 154 12.85 -8.37 4.04
CA TYR A 154 13.61 -7.50 3.14
C TYR A 154 12.74 -6.91 2.02
N SER A 155 11.90 -7.74 1.41
CA SER A 155 10.95 -7.31 0.37
C SER A 155 9.98 -6.25 0.91
N PHE A 156 9.51 -6.40 2.16
CA PHE A 156 8.67 -5.40 2.81
C PHE A 156 9.35 -4.03 2.90
N PHE A 157 10.55 -3.99 3.44
CA PHE A 157 11.30 -2.73 3.56
C PHE A 157 11.64 -2.12 2.19
N LYS A 158 12.10 -2.95 1.24
CA LYS A 158 12.41 -2.53 -0.13
C LYS A 158 11.21 -1.87 -0.81
N ILE A 159 10.06 -2.53 -0.81
CA ILE A 159 8.84 -2.05 -1.46
C ILE A 159 8.33 -0.78 -0.76
N SER A 160 8.36 -0.76 0.58
CA SER A 160 7.98 0.41 1.37
C SER A 160 8.85 1.63 1.05
N PHE A 161 10.16 1.44 0.95
CA PHE A 161 11.09 2.50 0.61
C PHE A 161 10.87 3.04 -0.81
N ILE A 162 10.69 2.13 -1.78
CA ILE A 162 10.37 2.50 -3.17
C ILE A 162 9.04 3.25 -3.26
N PHE A 163 8.03 2.80 -2.52
CA PHE A 163 6.75 3.50 -2.47
C PHE A 163 6.90 4.93 -1.93
N ILE A 164 7.60 5.11 -0.81
CA ILE A 164 7.84 6.44 -0.22
C ILE A 164 8.61 7.34 -1.18
N ALA A 165 9.59 6.79 -1.90
CA ALA A 165 10.38 7.56 -2.86
C ALA A 165 9.59 7.95 -4.13
N ALA A 166 8.61 7.14 -4.53
CA ALA A 166 7.76 7.39 -5.69
C ALA A 166 6.53 8.25 -5.39
N TYR A 167 6.08 8.25 -4.13
CA TYR A 167 4.91 8.99 -3.65
C TYR A 167 5.22 10.45 -3.39
#